data_b9bfba6e93fb49635e217d733d22e348
#
_entry.id   b9bfba6e93fb49635e217d733d22e348
#
_cell.length_a   1.000
_cell.length_b   1.000
_cell.length_c   1.000
_cell.angle_alpha   90.00
_cell.angle_beta   90.00
_cell.angle_gamma   90.00
#
_symmetry.space_group_name_H-M   'P 1'
#
loop_
_entity.id
_entity.type
_entity.pdbx_description
1 polymer ?
#
loop_
_entity_poly.entity_id
_entity_poly.type
_entity_poly.pdbx_seq_one_letter_code
_entity_poly.pdbx_strand_id
1 'polypeptide(L)'
;MKKPRIANAIGHIDDDLVAGAAECKKNRNHWLKWGSIAACFAVLLIAGTAILPSLFGGNVTPNGTDGRYKDYNIHASESAIVWPWEYKTVYEKYASVEIDGIEYYGKGRAISEALVSESIGNYTFVGYDEINDGKKYTAEFEVYKLQNIAQSQFVAVKMEDSYYVFKSSECSPPSTLGELMETVNLSKVVELSRFSEKEDNPNSNHFVLNNDDYIWEVLTDCKSAVFVEDESWMVGDRDYLSFTITSDSLGAYKAALYVTEDGYLWTNAFDWQYLFNIGEEAAGKIIKYAKEKSIETEYEAYRNSVAGTIVEITEEYILVDDSILCKNPADGITYKVLLNDLRISRYVDYGIVKVGDTVQISYEGEIDETNDNTITSAISASKATISNGDVLIPE
;
A
#
# COMPACT_ATOMS: atom_id res chain seq x y z
N MET A 1 21.13 31.94 16.71
CA MET A 1 20.15 30.87 16.46
C MET A 1 19.38 31.21 15.18
N LYS A 2 19.56 30.45 14.11
CA LYS A 2 18.81 30.65 12.84
C LYS A 2 17.44 30.02 13.01
N LYS A 3 16.36 30.82 12.85
CA LYS A 3 14.96 30.32 12.85
C LYS A 3 14.77 29.34 11.69
N PRO A 4 14.05 28.23 11.87
CA PRO A 4 13.80 27.27 10.80
C PRO A 4 13.00 27.92 9.68
N ARG A 5 13.32 27.55 8.42
CA ARG A 5 12.73 28.11 7.19
C ARG A 5 11.20 27.97 7.10
N ILE A 6 10.62 27.01 7.80
CA ILE A 6 9.16 26.78 7.87
C ILE A 6 8.45 27.94 8.59
N ALA A 7 9.04 28.50 9.65
CA ALA A 7 8.44 29.62 10.37
C ALA A 7 8.34 30.91 9.53
N ASN A 8 9.19 31.04 8.48
CA ASN A 8 9.11 32.16 7.55
C ASN A 8 8.06 31.98 6.45
N ALA A 9 7.74 30.74 6.06
CA ALA A 9 6.72 30.46 5.06
C ALA A 9 5.28 30.71 5.59
N ILE A 10 5.06 30.44 6.87
CA ILE A 10 3.76 30.66 7.51
C ILE A 10 3.49 32.16 7.74
N GLY A 11 4.52 32.99 7.89
CA GLY A 11 4.38 34.43 8.11
C GLY A 11 4.02 35.26 6.85
N HIS A 12 3.83 34.62 5.70
CA HIS A 12 3.44 35.26 4.44
C HIS A 12 2.07 34.79 3.92
N ILE A 13 1.29 34.09 4.75
CA ILE A 13 -0.11 33.84 4.43
C ILE A 13 -0.87 35.13 4.65
N ASP A 14 -1.46 35.65 3.60
CA ASP A 14 -2.19 36.91 3.59
C ASP A 14 -3.38 36.82 4.55
N ASP A 15 -3.49 37.72 5.50
CA ASP A 15 -4.56 37.74 6.52
C ASP A 15 -5.95 37.79 5.87
N ASP A 16 -6.07 38.29 4.65
CA ASP A 16 -7.31 38.31 3.87
C ASP A 16 -7.76 36.90 3.42
N LEU A 17 -6.83 35.97 3.22
CA LEU A 17 -7.15 34.56 2.91
C LEU A 17 -7.66 33.81 4.16
N VAL A 18 -7.14 34.15 5.32
CA VAL A 18 -7.57 33.57 6.60
C VAL A 18 -8.96 34.11 6.98
N ALA A 19 -9.20 35.39 6.78
CA ALA A 19 -10.51 36.03 7.03
C ALA A 19 -11.59 35.52 6.07
N GLY A 20 -11.24 35.31 4.77
CA GLY A 20 -12.16 34.77 3.78
C GLY A 20 -12.58 33.32 4.05
N ALA A 21 -11.72 32.53 4.68
CA ALA A 21 -12.03 31.17 5.08
C ALA A 21 -13.01 31.09 6.27
N ALA A 22 -12.99 32.08 7.16
CA ALA A 22 -13.87 32.14 8.33
C ALA A 22 -15.30 32.62 8.02
N GLU A 23 -15.50 33.33 6.89
CA GLU A 23 -16.83 33.87 6.51
C GLU A 23 -17.64 32.97 5.56
N CYS A 24 -17.14 31.83 5.15
CA CYS A 24 -17.86 30.88 4.30
C CYS A 24 -19.11 30.32 5.03
N LYS A 25 -20.22 31.05 4.93
CA LYS A 25 -21.56 30.55 5.26
C LYS A 25 -21.87 29.31 4.44
N LYS A 26 -22.20 28.26 5.18
CA LYS A 26 -22.78 26.97 4.82
C LYS A 26 -23.73 27.02 3.61
N ASN A 27 -23.17 26.94 2.41
CA ASN A 27 -23.93 26.56 1.22
C ASN A 27 -23.42 25.18 0.78
N ARG A 28 -24.29 24.18 0.91
CA ARG A 28 -24.04 22.81 0.55
C ARG A 28 -23.91 22.69 -0.98
N ASN A 29 -22.73 22.97 -1.50
CA ASN A 29 -22.36 22.59 -2.85
C ASN A 29 -21.40 21.40 -2.77
N HIS A 30 -21.84 20.26 -3.28
CA HIS A 30 -21.10 18.99 -3.40
C HIS A 30 -19.70 19.15 -4.01
N TRP A 31 -19.44 20.18 -4.77
CA TRP A 31 -18.19 20.46 -5.47
C TRP A 31 -17.00 20.80 -4.55
N LEU A 32 -17.25 21.32 -3.36
CA LEU A 32 -16.19 21.69 -2.41
C LEU A 32 -15.60 20.49 -1.63
N LYS A 33 -16.28 19.35 -1.62
CA LYS A 33 -15.77 18.11 -1.00
C LYS A 33 -14.64 17.48 -1.82
N TRP A 34 -14.65 17.64 -3.13
CA TRP A 34 -13.65 17.05 -4.04
C TRP A 34 -12.29 17.77 -3.98
N GLY A 35 -12.28 19.07 -3.81
CA GLY A 35 -11.04 19.85 -3.63
C GLY A 35 -10.24 19.46 -2.38
N SER A 36 -10.93 19.03 -1.30
CA SER A 36 -10.28 18.60 -0.07
C SER A 36 -9.67 17.18 -0.19
N ILE A 37 -10.31 16.29 -0.95
CA ILE A 37 -9.79 14.93 -1.19
C ILE A 37 -8.56 14.98 -2.10
N ALA A 38 -8.59 15.75 -3.18
CA ALA A 38 -7.42 15.97 -4.04
C ALA A 38 -6.26 16.64 -3.28
N ALA A 39 -6.56 17.59 -2.37
CA ALA A 39 -5.56 18.22 -1.51
C ALA A 39 -5.00 17.23 -0.48
N CYS A 40 -5.81 16.33 0.07
CA CYS A 40 -5.33 15.28 0.97
C CYS A 40 -4.46 14.26 0.24
N PHE A 41 -4.80 13.87 -0.99
CA PHE A 41 -3.95 13.01 -1.81
C PHE A 41 -2.64 13.72 -2.20
N ALA A 42 -2.68 15.00 -2.56
CA ALA A 42 -1.47 15.77 -2.83
C ALA A 42 -0.61 15.94 -1.57
N VAL A 43 -1.22 16.16 -0.40
CA VAL A 43 -0.49 16.25 0.88
C VAL A 43 0.03 14.89 1.32
N LEU A 44 -0.69 13.78 1.06
CA LEU A 44 -0.20 12.42 1.33
C LEU A 44 0.91 12.02 0.36
N LEU A 45 0.85 12.44 -0.92
CA LEU A 45 1.95 12.26 -1.86
C LEU A 45 3.16 13.10 -1.47
N ILE A 46 2.96 14.37 -1.10
CA ILE A 46 4.06 15.27 -0.68
C ILE A 46 4.60 14.87 0.70
N ALA A 47 3.75 14.50 1.64
CA ALA A 47 4.17 14.01 2.96
C ALA A 47 4.78 12.60 2.86
N GLY A 48 4.24 11.73 2.00
CA GLY A 48 4.83 10.44 1.69
C GLY A 48 6.24 10.57 1.12
N THR A 49 6.45 11.48 0.16
CA THR A 49 7.78 11.74 -0.42
C THR A 49 8.72 12.45 0.55
N ALA A 50 8.22 13.22 1.51
CA ALA A 50 9.05 13.93 2.49
C ALA A 50 9.40 13.08 3.73
N ILE A 51 8.58 12.10 4.08
CA ILE A 51 8.75 11.25 5.27
C ILE A 51 9.40 9.89 4.93
N LEU A 52 9.12 9.36 3.73
CA LEU A 52 9.71 8.10 3.25
C LEU A 52 11.26 8.10 3.24
N PRO A 53 11.96 9.17 2.84
CA PRO A 53 13.43 9.15 2.85
C PRO A 53 14.03 9.03 4.24
N SER A 54 13.36 9.51 5.28
CA SER A 54 13.84 9.40 6.66
C SER A 54 13.55 8.03 7.30
N LEU A 55 12.57 7.30 6.77
CA LEU A 55 12.24 5.94 7.21
C LEU A 55 12.99 4.86 6.42
N PHE A 56 13.44 5.18 5.19
CA PHE A 56 14.16 4.24 4.32
C PHE A 56 15.61 4.67 4.02
N GLY A 57 16.14 5.66 4.72
CA GLY A 57 17.52 6.11 4.64
C GLY A 57 18.56 5.12 5.19
N GLY A 58 18.26 3.82 5.21
CA GLY A 58 19.24 2.76 5.30
C GLY A 58 19.91 2.61 3.93
N ASN A 59 21.23 2.49 3.91
CA ASN A 59 22.01 2.06 2.76
C ASN A 59 21.37 0.80 2.19
N VAL A 60 20.53 0.94 1.14
CA VAL A 60 20.02 -0.20 0.40
C VAL A 60 21.16 -0.67 -0.47
N THR A 61 22.03 -1.48 0.10
CA THR A 61 22.89 -2.32 -0.73
C THR A 61 21.96 -3.24 -1.51
N PRO A 62 22.12 -3.37 -2.84
CA PRO A 62 21.47 -4.43 -3.59
C PRO A 62 21.67 -5.73 -2.81
N ASN A 63 20.62 -6.52 -2.65
CA ASN A 63 20.61 -7.72 -1.81
C ASN A 63 21.79 -8.63 -2.14
N GLY A 64 22.91 -8.47 -1.44
CA GLY A 64 24.14 -9.18 -1.72
C GLY A 64 25.12 -9.00 -0.59
N THR A 65 24.88 -9.71 0.51
CA THR A 65 25.86 -9.93 1.57
C THR A 65 27.02 -10.84 1.14
N ASP A 66 27.02 -11.31 -0.12
CA ASP A 66 28.01 -12.23 -0.66
C ASP A 66 29.35 -11.59 -1.08
N GLY A 67 29.46 -10.26 -0.95
CA GLY A 67 30.66 -9.51 -1.31
C GLY A 67 30.92 -9.44 -2.83
N ARG A 68 29.96 -9.86 -3.67
CA ARG A 68 30.04 -9.88 -5.12
C ARG A 68 29.99 -8.49 -5.75
N TYR A 69 29.26 -7.57 -5.15
CA TYR A 69 29.10 -6.20 -5.64
C TYR A 69 30.29 -5.29 -5.27
N LYS A 70 30.51 -4.27 -6.07
CA LYS A 70 31.42 -3.17 -5.74
C LYS A 70 30.84 -2.35 -4.60
N ASP A 71 31.73 -1.71 -3.82
CA ASP A 71 31.29 -0.74 -2.83
C ASP A 71 30.87 0.54 -3.57
N TYR A 72 29.55 0.79 -3.60
CA TYR A 72 28.98 2.03 -4.13
C TYR A 72 28.33 2.82 -2.99
N ASN A 73 28.40 4.14 -3.10
CA ASN A 73 27.52 5.02 -2.34
C ASN A 73 26.20 5.13 -3.11
N ILE A 74 25.10 4.69 -2.53
CA ILE A 74 23.78 4.78 -3.15
C ILE A 74 23.11 6.03 -2.62
N HIS A 75 22.78 6.95 -3.53
CA HIS A 75 22.08 8.19 -3.23
C HIS A 75 20.76 8.25 -3.99
N ALA A 76 19.70 8.70 -3.32
CA ALA A 76 18.48 9.10 -4.01
C ALA A 76 18.74 10.36 -4.85
N SER A 77 18.28 10.37 -6.08
CA SER A 77 18.39 11.51 -6.98
C SER A 77 17.13 12.37 -6.90
N GLU A 78 17.27 13.69 -6.99
CA GLU A 78 16.13 14.61 -7.02
C GLU A 78 15.35 14.59 -8.36
N SER A 79 15.80 13.80 -9.34
CA SER A 79 15.13 13.70 -10.64
C SER A 79 14.02 12.68 -10.60
N ALA A 80 12.81 13.12 -10.31
CA ALA A 80 11.61 12.29 -10.42
C ALA A 80 11.39 11.78 -11.85
N ILE A 81 11.00 10.53 -12.01
CA ILE A 81 10.49 10.02 -13.27
C ILE A 81 9.17 10.73 -13.56
N VAL A 82 9.10 11.46 -14.68
CA VAL A 82 7.85 12.07 -15.13
C VAL A 82 7.06 11.02 -15.91
N TRP A 83 5.94 10.60 -15.34
CA TRP A 83 5.02 9.70 -16.00
C TRP A 83 4.26 10.44 -17.12
N PRO A 84 4.28 9.93 -18.37
CA PRO A 84 3.30 10.33 -19.36
C PRO A 84 1.95 9.74 -18.92
N TRP A 85 1.07 10.57 -18.39
CA TRP A 85 -0.16 10.10 -17.79
C TRP A 85 -1.18 9.67 -18.85
N GLU A 86 -1.52 8.40 -18.86
CA GLU A 86 -2.62 7.82 -19.62
C GLU A 86 -3.30 6.71 -18.79
N TYR A 87 -4.61 6.59 -18.92
CA TYR A 87 -5.32 5.44 -18.38
C TYR A 87 -5.03 4.20 -19.24
N LYS A 88 -4.42 3.20 -18.67
CA LYS A 88 -4.12 1.93 -19.35
C LYS A 88 -5.23 0.91 -19.21
N THR A 89 -5.99 0.99 -18.12
CA THR A 89 -7.06 0.05 -17.81
C THR A 89 -8.39 0.77 -17.65
N VAL A 90 -9.44 0.03 -17.92
CA VAL A 90 -10.81 0.50 -17.68
C VAL A 90 -11.00 0.84 -16.21
N TYR A 91 -10.40 0.06 -15.29
CA TYR A 91 -10.45 0.31 -13.86
C TYR A 91 -9.88 1.69 -13.48
N GLU A 92 -8.71 2.06 -14.00
CA GLU A 92 -8.09 3.36 -13.68
C GLU A 92 -8.98 4.54 -14.06
N LYS A 93 -9.72 4.40 -15.15
CA LYS A 93 -10.62 5.44 -15.65
C LYS A 93 -11.93 5.53 -14.86
N TYR A 94 -12.41 4.42 -14.32
CA TYR A 94 -13.71 4.33 -13.67
C TYR A 94 -13.58 3.86 -12.21
N ALA A 95 -12.72 4.52 -11.45
CA ALA A 95 -12.37 4.11 -10.09
C ALA A 95 -13.43 4.47 -9.02
N SER A 96 -14.58 5.03 -9.39
CA SER A 96 -15.70 5.30 -8.47
C SER A 96 -17.07 5.07 -9.11
N VAL A 97 -18.07 4.77 -8.28
CA VAL A 97 -19.47 4.59 -8.68
C VAL A 97 -20.42 5.00 -7.56
N GLU A 98 -21.59 5.48 -7.91
CA GLU A 98 -22.69 5.67 -6.97
C GLU A 98 -23.68 4.49 -7.09
N ILE A 99 -23.96 3.81 -5.97
CA ILE A 99 -24.88 2.69 -5.86
C ILE A 99 -25.91 3.05 -4.79
N ASP A 100 -27.17 3.18 -5.16
CA ASP A 100 -28.29 3.52 -4.26
C ASP A 100 -28.03 4.81 -3.44
N GLY A 101 -27.33 5.78 -4.01
CA GLY A 101 -27.00 7.06 -3.38
C GLY A 101 -25.72 7.03 -2.51
N ILE A 102 -25.07 5.90 -2.41
CA ILE A 102 -23.78 5.72 -1.70
C ILE A 102 -22.67 5.66 -2.74
N GLU A 103 -21.60 6.42 -2.53
CA GLU A 103 -20.43 6.40 -3.37
C GLU A 103 -19.45 5.31 -2.94
N TYR A 104 -18.89 4.56 -3.91
CA TYR A 104 -17.89 3.52 -3.70
C TYR A 104 -16.64 3.82 -4.51
N TYR A 105 -15.49 3.52 -3.93
CA TYR A 105 -14.16 3.75 -4.52
C TYR A 105 -13.39 2.43 -4.67
N GLY A 106 -12.73 2.28 -5.80
CA GLY A 106 -11.94 1.11 -6.12
C GLY A 106 -10.66 0.99 -5.27
N LYS A 107 -10.26 -0.25 -4.99
CA LYS A 107 -9.11 -0.59 -4.16
C LYS A 107 -7.85 -1.03 -4.95
N GLY A 108 -7.87 -0.92 -6.26
CA GLY A 108 -6.68 -0.94 -7.11
C GLY A 108 -6.22 -2.29 -7.63
N ARG A 109 -6.61 -3.41 -7.06
CA ARG A 109 -6.19 -4.74 -7.53
C ARG A 109 -7.37 -5.57 -8.00
N ALA A 110 -7.12 -6.40 -9.02
CA ALA A 110 -8.05 -7.44 -9.42
C ALA A 110 -8.08 -8.55 -8.36
N ILE A 111 -9.27 -9.12 -8.18
CA ILE A 111 -9.51 -10.22 -7.24
C ILE A 111 -10.02 -11.46 -7.97
N SER A 112 -9.90 -12.61 -7.30
CA SER A 112 -10.43 -13.88 -7.81
C SER A 112 -11.97 -13.85 -7.88
N GLU A 113 -12.54 -14.39 -8.96
CA GLU A 113 -13.98 -14.62 -9.10
C GLU A 113 -14.54 -15.49 -7.94
N ALA A 114 -13.72 -16.34 -7.34
CA ALA A 114 -14.12 -17.17 -6.20
C ALA A 114 -14.53 -16.36 -4.95
N LEU A 115 -14.14 -15.09 -4.85
CA LEU A 115 -14.53 -14.17 -3.77
C LEU A 115 -15.84 -13.42 -4.07
N VAL A 116 -16.35 -13.55 -5.28
CA VAL A 116 -17.54 -12.84 -5.76
C VAL A 116 -18.78 -13.70 -5.52
N SER A 117 -19.91 -13.06 -5.21
CA SER A 117 -21.19 -13.70 -4.97
C SER A 117 -22.23 -13.25 -6.03
N GLU A 118 -23.46 -13.02 -5.65
CA GLU A 118 -24.54 -12.70 -6.57
C GLU A 118 -24.41 -11.27 -7.14
N SER A 119 -24.85 -11.10 -8.39
CA SER A 119 -24.99 -9.80 -9.04
C SER A 119 -26.07 -8.96 -8.36
N ILE A 120 -25.80 -7.66 -8.19
CA ILE A 120 -26.77 -6.67 -7.69
C ILE A 120 -27.29 -5.76 -8.82
N GLY A 121 -26.75 -5.89 -10.04
CA GLY A 121 -27.21 -5.17 -11.22
C GLY A 121 -26.11 -4.40 -11.94
N ASN A 122 -26.52 -3.69 -12.98
CA ASN A 122 -25.66 -2.80 -13.75
C ASN A 122 -25.78 -1.36 -13.25
N TYR A 123 -24.62 -0.70 -13.09
CA TYR A 123 -24.54 0.69 -12.64
C TYR A 123 -23.68 1.52 -13.59
N THR A 124 -24.02 2.80 -13.69
CA THR A 124 -23.28 3.74 -14.54
C THR A 124 -22.11 4.35 -13.77
N PHE A 125 -20.92 4.10 -14.24
CA PHE A 125 -19.68 4.67 -13.74
C PHE A 125 -19.33 5.94 -14.49
N VAL A 126 -18.74 6.89 -13.79
CA VAL A 126 -18.30 8.15 -14.34
C VAL A 126 -16.79 8.28 -14.17
N GLY A 127 -16.10 8.36 -15.30
CA GLY A 127 -14.67 8.64 -15.34
C GLY A 127 -14.39 10.06 -15.82
N TYR A 128 -13.29 10.63 -15.36
CA TYR A 128 -12.79 11.93 -15.80
C TYR A 128 -11.36 11.78 -16.29
N ASP A 129 -11.03 12.46 -17.35
CA ASP A 129 -9.64 12.61 -17.80
C ASP A 129 -9.20 14.06 -17.56
N GLU A 130 -9.00 14.38 -16.27
CA GLU A 130 -8.67 15.73 -15.83
C GLU A 130 -7.30 16.20 -16.35
N ILE A 131 -6.42 15.27 -16.66
CA ILE A 131 -5.04 15.58 -17.05
C ILE A 131 -4.92 15.85 -18.53
N ASN A 132 -5.65 15.09 -19.38
CA ASN A 132 -5.53 15.23 -20.82
C ASN A 132 -6.55 16.22 -21.40
N ASP A 133 -7.83 16.05 -21.13
CA ASP A 133 -8.87 16.84 -21.80
C ASP A 133 -10.03 17.32 -20.91
N GLY A 134 -10.06 16.89 -19.65
CA GLY A 134 -11.14 17.22 -18.70
C GLY A 134 -12.49 16.66 -19.08
N LYS A 135 -12.56 15.73 -20.05
CA LYS A 135 -13.81 15.14 -20.48
C LYS A 135 -14.36 14.17 -19.46
N LYS A 136 -15.69 14.13 -19.40
CA LYS A 136 -16.43 13.15 -18.64
C LYS A 136 -16.75 11.96 -19.54
N TYR A 137 -16.46 10.78 -19.04
CA TYR A 137 -16.77 9.51 -19.69
C TYR A 137 -17.77 8.73 -18.86
N THR A 138 -18.60 7.91 -19.48
CA THR A 138 -19.53 7.01 -18.79
C THR A 138 -19.42 5.62 -19.37
N ALA A 139 -19.53 4.61 -18.51
CA ALA A 139 -19.64 3.21 -18.87
C ALA A 139 -20.56 2.49 -17.89
N GLU A 140 -21.15 1.39 -18.32
CA GLU A 140 -21.95 0.52 -17.47
C GLU A 140 -21.14 -0.72 -17.12
N PHE A 141 -21.09 -1.04 -15.81
CA PHE A 141 -20.47 -2.26 -15.31
C PHE A 141 -21.42 -2.99 -14.38
N GLU A 142 -21.31 -4.30 -14.41
CA GLU A 142 -22.06 -5.16 -13.50
C GLU A 142 -21.38 -5.21 -12.13
N VAL A 143 -22.18 -5.03 -11.09
CA VAL A 143 -21.75 -4.97 -9.68
C VAL A 143 -22.26 -6.21 -8.95
N TYR A 144 -21.45 -6.73 -8.06
CA TYR A 144 -21.65 -7.98 -7.35
C TYR A 144 -21.43 -7.78 -5.85
N LYS A 145 -22.05 -8.64 -5.05
CA LYS A 145 -21.69 -8.80 -3.65
C LYS A 145 -20.36 -9.55 -3.53
N LEU A 146 -19.62 -9.25 -2.49
CA LEU A 146 -18.49 -10.08 -2.04
C LEU A 146 -18.99 -11.16 -1.09
N GLN A 147 -18.33 -12.33 -1.08
CA GLN A 147 -18.64 -13.40 -0.14
C GLN A 147 -18.32 -12.95 1.28
N ASN A 148 -19.28 -13.20 2.19
CA ASN A 148 -19.15 -12.92 3.62
C ASN A 148 -18.95 -11.46 4.03
N ILE A 149 -19.19 -10.51 3.14
CA ILE A 149 -19.06 -9.07 3.42
C ILE A 149 -20.38 -8.36 3.13
N ALA A 150 -20.79 -7.46 4.03
CA ALA A 150 -21.99 -6.66 3.82
C ALA A 150 -21.83 -5.74 2.60
N GLN A 151 -22.84 -5.73 1.72
CA GLN A 151 -22.87 -4.88 0.51
C GLN A 151 -22.66 -3.40 0.85
N SER A 152 -23.20 -2.92 1.98
CA SER A 152 -23.05 -1.54 2.43
C SER A 152 -21.60 -1.12 2.71
N GLN A 153 -20.68 -2.06 2.79
CA GLN A 153 -19.27 -1.80 3.06
C GLN A 153 -18.41 -1.97 1.81
N PHE A 154 -18.56 -3.09 1.11
CA PHE A 154 -17.77 -3.42 -0.06
C PHE A 154 -18.61 -4.12 -1.12
N VAL A 155 -18.26 -3.88 -2.37
CA VAL A 155 -18.80 -4.57 -3.55
C VAL A 155 -17.66 -4.99 -4.48
N ALA A 156 -17.93 -5.93 -5.36
CA ALA A 156 -17.04 -6.25 -6.48
C ALA A 156 -17.65 -5.69 -7.77
N VAL A 157 -16.81 -5.17 -8.65
CA VAL A 157 -17.22 -4.67 -9.98
C VAL A 157 -16.50 -5.46 -11.04
N LYS A 158 -17.25 -5.99 -12.01
CA LYS A 158 -16.68 -6.67 -13.16
C LYS A 158 -16.35 -5.63 -14.23
N MET A 159 -15.07 -5.52 -14.54
CA MET A 159 -14.55 -4.68 -15.60
C MET A 159 -13.74 -5.55 -16.56
N GLU A 160 -14.20 -5.65 -17.82
CA GLU A 160 -13.66 -6.61 -18.80
C GLU A 160 -13.67 -8.05 -18.23
N ASP A 161 -12.52 -8.70 -18.14
CA ASP A 161 -12.39 -10.07 -17.63
C ASP A 161 -11.96 -10.17 -16.17
N SER A 162 -11.97 -9.03 -15.45
CA SER A 162 -11.47 -8.94 -14.07
C SER A 162 -12.51 -8.37 -13.11
N TYR A 163 -12.41 -8.76 -11.83
CA TYR A 163 -13.20 -8.21 -10.75
C TYR A 163 -12.33 -7.33 -9.86
N TYR A 164 -12.88 -6.19 -9.43
CA TYR A 164 -12.20 -5.22 -8.56
C TYR A 164 -13.04 -4.91 -7.33
N VAL A 165 -12.41 -4.79 -6.18
CA VAL A 165 -13.09 -4.38 -4.94
C VAL A 165 -13.32 -2.89 -4.93
N PHE A 166 -14.53 -2.50 -4.55
CA PHE A 166 -14.94 -1.12 -4.31
C PHE A 166 -15.45 -0.98 -2.89
N LYS A 167 -14.97 0.02 -2.17
CA LYS A 167 -15.31 0.30 -0.79
C LYS A 167 -16.26 1.49 -0.71
N SER A 168 -17.28 1.39 0.14
CA SER A 168 -18.21 2.49 0.43
C SER A 168 -17.52 3.69 1.07
N SER A 169 -17.88 4.91 0.63
CA SER A 169 -17.47 6.16 1.25
C SER A 169 -18.15 6.42 2.60
N GLU A 170 -19.27 5.76 2.86
CA GLU A 170 -20.10 5.93 4.06
C GLU A 170 -19.75 4.92 5.17
N CYS A 171 -18.57 4.29 5.11
CA CYS A 171 -18.10 3.44 6.19
C CYS A 171 -17.92 4.28 7.46
N SER A 172 -18.98 4.44 8.22
CA SER A 172 -18.88 4.98 9.57
C SER A 172 -18.10 4.02 10.44
N PRO A 173 -17.29 4.51 11.41
CA PRO A 173 -16.65 3.64 12.37
C PRO A 173 -17.71 2.78 13.06
N PRO A 174 -17.48 1.47 13.23
CA PRO A 174 -18.40 0.60 13.95
C PRO A 174 -18.44 0.99 15.42
N SER A 175 -19.60 0.88 16.07
CA SER A 175 -19.74 1.21 17.49
C SER A 175 -18.98 0.24 18.39
N THR A 176 -18.82 -1.03 17.93
CA THR A 176 -18.12 -2.07 18.65
C THR A 176 -17.28 -2.95 17.73
N LEU A 177 -16.32 -3.65 18.32
CA LEU A 177 -15.54 -4.67 17.60
C LEU A 177 -16.45 -5.77 17.02
N GLY A 178 -17.51 -6.16 17.75
CA GLY A 178 -18.48 -7.16 17.29
C GLY A 178 -19.20 -6.71 16.02
N GLU A 179 -19.61 -5.46 15.95
CA GLU A 179 -20.22 -4.90 14.75
C GLU A 179 -19.26 -4.96 13.55
N LEU A 180 -17.99 -4.58 13.74
CA LEU A 180 -16.97 -4.72 12.70
C LEU A 180 -16.80 -6.17 12.26
N MET A 181 -16.66 -7.10 13.22
CA MET A 181 -16.45 -8.52 12.93
C MET A 181 -17.62 -9.13 12.17
N GLU A 182 -18.86 -8.70 12.43
CA GLU A 182 -20.06 -9.21 11.76
C GLU A 182 -20.25 -8.60 10.37
N THR A 183 -19.98 -7.30 10.22
CA THR A 183 -20.19 -6.57 8.96
C THR A 183 -19.25 -7.03 7.86
N VAL A 184 -18.00 -7.30 8.18
CA VAL A 184 -16.96 -7.71 7.20
C VAL A 184 -16.45 -9.14 7.41
N ASN A 185 -17.02 -9.87 8.37
CA ASN A 185 -16.65 -11.25 8.69
C ASN A 185 -15.13 -11.45 8.87
N LEU A 186 -14.51 -10.57 9.68
CA LEU A 186 -13.06 -10.42 9.80
C LEU A 186 -12.31 -11.74 9.91
N SER A 187 -12.76 -12.66 10.77
CA SER A 187 -12.11 -13.96 10.97
C SER A 187 -12.12 -14.89 9.75
N LYS A 188 -12.86 -14.54 8.67
CA LYS A 188 -12.92 -15.30 7.43
C LYS A 188 -12.19 -14.63 6.28
N VAL A 189 -12.03 -13.31 6.34
CA VAL A 189 -11.42 -12.53 5.25
C VAL A 189 -10.02 -12.00 5.59
N VAL A 190 -9.60 -12.12 6.85
CA VAL A 190 -8.30 -11.70 7.35
C VAL A 190 -7.58 -12.88 8.00
N GLU A 191 -6.33 -13.09 7.65
CA GLU A 191 -5.41 -14.03 8.25
C GLU A 191 -4.31 -13.26 8.99
N LEU A 192 -4.01 -13.66 10.24
CA LEU A 192 -2.99 -13.07 11.09
C LEU A 192 -1.78 -14.00 11.16
N SER A 193 -1.18 -14.29 10.01
CA SER A 193 -0.10 -15.28 9.90
C SER A 193 1.30 -14.72 10.13
N ARG A 194 1.49 -13.40 10.05
CA ARG A 194 2.79 -12.74 10.21
C ARG A 194 2.69 -11.57 11.16
N PHE A 195 3.68 -11.40 12.02
CA PHE A 195 3.78 -10.24 12.90
C PHE A 195 5.22 -9.87 13.22
N SER A 196 5.42 -8.65 13.70
CA SER A 196 6.66 -8.16 14.29
C SER A 196 6.40 -7.60 15.69
N GLU A 197 7.42 -7.57 16.52
CA GLU A 197 7.43 -6.79 17.75
C GLU A 197 7.68 -5.31 17.42
N LYS A 198 7.47 -4.42 18.41
CA LYS A 198 7.67 -2.98 18.26
C LYS A 198 8.97 -2.63 17.53
N GLU A 199 8.86 -1.79 16.51
CA GLU A 199 9.95 -1.37 15.64
C GLU A 199 10.80 -0.25 16.26
N ASP A 200 11.49 -0.49 17.35
CA ASP A 200 12.57 0.41 17.80
C ASP A 200 13.92 0.11 17.07
N ASN A 201 13.94 -0.94 16.25
CA ASN A 201 15.12 -1.41 15.52
C ASN A 201 14.72 -1.84 14.11
N PRO A 202 15.40 -1.36 13.06
CA PRO A 202 15.21 -1.88 11.69
C PRO A 202 15.49 -3.39 11.54
N ASN A 203 16.03 -4.01 12.59
CA ASN A 203 16.21 -5.45 12.71
C ASN A 203 15.18 -6.07 13.69
N SER A 204 13.98 -5.52 13.81
CA SER A 204 12.92 -6.12 14.62
C SER A 204 12.70 -7.57 14.18
N ASN A 205 12.56 -8.48 15.15
CA ASN A 205 12.34 -9.88 14.87
C ASN A 205 10.96 -10.06 14.23
N HIS A 206 10.91 -10.77 13.11
CA HIS A 206 9.70 -11.14 12.39
C HIS A 206 9.33 -12.57 12.71
N PHE A 207 8.06 -12.84 12.78
CA PHE A 207 7.52 -14.11 13.20
C PHE A 207 6.42 -14.58 12.25
N VAL A 208 6.34 -15.89 12.04
CA VAL A 208 5.22 -16.54 11.35
C VAL A 208 4.42 -17.34 12.36
N LEU A 209 3.11 -17.15 12.35
CA LEU A 209 2.14 -17.87 13.13
C LEU A 209 1.39 -18.84 12.22
N ASN A 210 1.45 -20.14 12.51
CA ASN A 210 0.85 -21.17 11.67
C ASN A 210 -0.68 -21.30 11.85
N ASN A 211 -1.22 -20.73 12.92
CA ASN A 211 -2.66 -20.77 13.21
C ASN A 211 -3.03 -19.57 14.07
N ASP A 212 -4.05 -18.84 13.65
CA ASP A 212 -4.57 -17.65 14.33
C ASP A 212 -5.97 -17.89 14.97
N ASP A 213 -6.52 -19.11 14.93
CA ASP A 213 -7.85 -19.41 15.44
C ASP A 213 -8.05 -18.94 16.88
N TYR A 214 -7.04 -19.15 17.75
CA TYR A 214 -7.13 -18.71 19.14
C TYR A 214 -7.19 -17.18 19.29
N ILE A 215 -6.50 -16.43 18.41
CA ILE A 215 -6.59 -14.96 18.41
C ILE A 215 -8.02 -14.54 18.09
N TRP A 216 -8.63 -15.15 17.07
CA TRP A 216 -10.02 -14.88 16.71
C TRP A 216 -11.02 -15.31 17.79
N GLU A 217 -10.74 -16.39 18.52
CA GLU A 217 -11.54 -16.79 19.69
C GLU A 217 -11.50 -15.69 20.77
N VAL A 218 -10.30 -15.21 21.16
CA VAL A 218 -10.14 -14.13 22.15
C VAL A 218 -10.83 -12.85 21.67
N LEU A 219 -10.66 -12.45 20.41
CA LEU A 219 -11.32 -11.26 19.85
C LEU A 219 -12.85 -11.42 19.81
N THR A 220 -13.35 -12.63 19.60
CA THR A 220 -14.79 -12.93 19.66
C THR A 220 -15.36 -12.71 21.06
N ASP A 221 -14.61 -13.02 22.10
CA ASP A 221 -14.98 -12.73 23.48
C ASP A 221 -14.98 -11.23 23.78
N CYS A 222 -14.25 -10.42 22.97
CA CYS A 222 -14.16 -8.97 23.09
C CYS A 222 -15.16 -8.20 22.21
N LYS A 223 -16.21 -8.85 21.67
CA LYS A 223 -17.19 -8.21 20.76
C LYS A 223 -17.85 -6.94 21.31
N SER A 224 -17.95 -6.81 22.64
CA SER A 224 -18.50 -5.62 23.31
C SER A 224 -17.49 -4.47 23.43
N ALA A 225 -16.23 -4.64 23.00
CA ALA A 225 -15.24 -3.58 23.03
C ALA A 225 -15.72 -2.40 22.16
N VAL A 226 -15.78 -1.21 22.78
CA VAL A 226 -16.32 0.00 22.16
C VAL A 226 -15.24 0.64 21.29
N PHE A 227 -15.64 1.21 20.16
CA PHE A 227 -14.78 2.06 19.35
C PHE A 227 -14.32 3.27 20.17
N VAL A 228 -13.02 3.58 20.08
CA VAL A 228 -12.40 4.73 20.76
C VAL A 228 -12.13 5.81 19.74
N GLU A 229 -12.80 6.95 19.87
CA GLU A 229 -12.58 8.13 19.06
C GLU A 229 -11.50 8.99 19.72
N ASP A 230 -10.25 8.73 19.41
CA ASP A 230 -9.10 9.49 19.92
C ASP A 230 -8.10 9.74 18.79
N GLU A 231 -8.19 10.92 18.18
CA GLU A 231 -7.26 11.35 17.12
C GLU A 231 -5.82 11.53 17.61
N SER A 232 -5.62 11.68 18.92
CA SER A 232 -4.30 11.83 19.53
C SER A 232 -3.63 10.50 19.86
N TRP A 233 -4.36 9.38 19.75
CA TRP A 233 -3.83 8.08 20.08
C TRP A 233 -2.73 7.67 19.09
N MET A 234 -1.56 7.35 19.63
CA MET A 234 -0.39 6.94 18.86
C MET A 234 0.16 5.63 19.42
N VAL A 235 0.52 4.71 18.54
CA VAL A 235 1.11 3.43 18.95
C VAL A 235 2.57 3.58 19.43
N GLY A 236 3.27 4.62 19.00
CA GLY A 236 4.73 4.76 19.07
C GLY A 236 5.38 4.55 20.44
N ASP A 237 4.74 4.98 21.53
CA ASP A 237 5.30 4.86 22.87
C ASP A 237 4.85 3.60 23.64
N ARG A 238 4.09 2.71 22.95
CA ARG A 238 3.55 1.48 23.54
C ARG A 238 4.34 0.27 23.12
N ASP A 239 4.30 -0.76 23.94
CA ASP A 239 4.77 -2.09 23.55
C ASP A 239 3.61 -2.83 22.84
N TYR A 240 3.87 -3.39 21.65
CA TYR A 240 2.84 -3.97 20.79
C TYR A 240 3.38 -5.09 19.92
N LEU A 241 2.46 -5.93 19.42
CA LEU A 241 2.68 -6.75 18.25
C LEU A 241 2.00 -6.10 17.03
N SER A 242 2.70 -6.07 15.91
CA SER A 242 2.21 -5.60 14.63
C SER A 242 1.96 -6.77 13.69
N PHE A 243 0.70 -7.15 13.51
CA PHE A 243 0.30 -8.15 12.53
C PHE A 243 0.16 -7.51 11.16
N THR A 244 0.65 -8.18 10.14
CA THR A 244 0.46 -7.78 8.74
C THR A 244 -0.83 -8.38 8.21
N ILE A 245 -1.72 -7.54 7.70
CA ILE A 245 -2.97 -7.94 7.06
C ILE A 245 -2.84 -7.84 5.55
N THR A 246 -3.18 -8.93 4.86
CA THR A 246 -3.46 -8.94 3.43
C THR A 246 -4.80 -9.62 3.23
N SER A 247 -5.74 -8.92 2.57
CA SER A 247 -7.08 -9.42 2.30
C SER A 247 -7.56 -8.93 0.93
N ASP A 248 -7.69 -9.85 -0.01
CA ASP A 248 -8.22 -9.53 -1.33
C ASP A 248 -9.67 -9.05 -1.24
N SER A 249 -10.48 -9.68 -0.37
CA SER A 249 -11.89 -9.32 -0.18
C SER A 249 -12.10 -7.91 0.36
N LEU A 250 -11.15 -7.36 1.11
CA LEU A 250 -11.17 -5.99 1.62
C LEU A 250 -10.38 -5.02 0.72
N GLY A 251 -9.66 -5.54 -0.27
CA GLY A 251 -8.69 -4.75 -1.02
C GLY A 251 -7.60 -4.16 -0.12
N ALA A 252 -7.31 -4.79 1.00
CA ALA A 252 -6.31 -4.36 1.96
C ALA A 252 -5.01 -5.15 1.73
N TYR A 253 -3.92 -4.43 1.47
CA TYR A 253 -2.63 -5.03 1.17
C TYR A 253 -1.55 -4.43 2.08
N LYS A 254 -0.94 -5.29 2.89
CA LYS A 254 0.06 -4.89 3.91
C LYS A 254 -0.48 -3.83 4.89
N ALA A 255 -1.75 -3.95 5.24
CA ALA A 255 -2.33 -3.17 6.32
C ALA A 255 -1.83 -3.72 7.66
N ALA A 256 -1.91 -2.89 8.70
CA ALA A 256 -1.46 -3.25 10.03
C ALA A 256 -2.65 -3.51 10.96
N LEU A 257 -2.47 -4.50 11.85
CA LEU A 257 -3.29 -4.67 13.05
C LEU A 257 -2.35 -4.72 14.25
N TYR A 258 -2.45 -3.73 15.14
CA TYR A 258 -1.65 -3.67 16.35
C TYR A 258 -2.44 -4.18 17.55
N VAL A 259 -1.79 -4.98 18.38
CA VAL A 259 -2.27 -5.35 19.72
C VAL A 259 -1.27 -4.83 20.74
N THR A 260 -1.67 -3.87 21.55
CA THR A 260 -0.81 -3.24 22.54
C THR A 260 -0.92 -3.91 23.90
N GLU A 261 0.13 -3.91 24.71
CA GLU A 261 0.15 -4.51 26.06
C GLU A 261 -0.86 -3.83 27.01
N ASP A 262 -1.13 -2.54 26.80
CA ASP A 262 -2.12 -1.76 27.58
C ASP A 262 -3.57 -1.98 27.10
N GLY A 263 -3.81 -2.97 26.25
CA GLY A 263 -5.15 -3.47 25.94
C GLY A 263 -5.87 -2.85 24.76
N TYR A 264 -5.16 -2.25 23.81
CA TYR A 264 -5.78 -1.71 22.60
C TYR A 264 -5.55 -2.60 21.38
N LEU A 265 -6.58 -2.67 20.55
CA LEU A 265 -6.55 -3.21 19.19
C LEU A 265 -6.70 -2.06 18.21
N TRP A 266 -5.74 -1.86 17.34
CA TRP A 266 -5.77 -0.83 16.30
C TRP A 266 -5.55 -1.43 14.92
N THR A 267 -6.25 -0.91 13.90
CA THR A 267 -6.02 -1.32 12.50
C THR A 267 -6.30 -0.19 11.52
N ASN A 268 -5.57 -0.20 10.40
CA ASN A 268 -5.80 0.68 9.24
C ASN A 268 -6.31 -0.08 8.00
N ALA A 269 -6.74 -1.32 8.15
CA ALA A 269 -7.18 -2.15 7.02
C ALA A 269 -8.41 -1.61 6.27
N PHE A 270 -9.09 -0.62 6.84
CA PHE A 270 -10.33 -0.04 6.30
C PHE A 270 -10.16 1.38 5.76
N ASP A 271 -8.95 1.83 5.46
CA ASP A 271 -8.58 3.21 5.09
C ASP A 271 -8.84 4.26 6.19
N TRP A 272 -9.42 3.85 7.31
CA TRP A 272 -9.59 4.62 8.54
C TRP A 272 -8.92 3.88 9.68
N GLN A 273 -8.49 4.63 10.65
CA GLN A 273 -7.92 4.06 11.87
C GLN A 273 -9.08 3.62 12.78
N TYR A 274 -9.18 2.32 13.01
CA TYR A 274 -10.12 1.78 13.99
C TYR A 274 -9.38 1.38 15.25
N LEU A 275 -9.84 1.89 16.37
CA LEU A 275 -9.26 1.66 17.68
C LEU A 275 -10.32 1.12 18.63
N PHE A 276 -10.02 0.01 19.29
CA PHE A 276 -10.90 -0.63 20.29
C PHE A 276 -10.12 -0.90 21.56
N ASN A 277 -10.74 -0.68 22.71
CA ASN A 277 -10.20 -1.13 23.99
C ASN A 277 -10.70 -2.54 24.29
N ILE A 278 -9.85 -3.56 24.05
CA ILE A 278 -10.15 -4.98 24.31
C ILE A 278 -9.74 -5.40 25.73
N GLY A 279 -9.02 -4.53 26.45
CA GLY A 279 -8.52 -4.75 27.80
C GLY A 279 -7.18 -5.52 27.83
N GLU A 280 -6.39 -5.23 28.87
CA GLU A 280 -5.05 -5.80 29.08
C GLU A 280 -5.05 -7.34 29.14
N GLU A 281 -6.08 -7.95 29.74
CA GLU A 281 -6.18 -9.42 29.86
C GLU A 281 -6.30 -10.08 28.49
N ALA A 282 -7.17 -9.57 27.61
CA ALA A 282 -7.36 -10.11 26.27
C ALA A 282 -6.13 -9.88 25.39
N ALA A 283 -5.57 -8.68 25.40
CA ALA A 283 -4.33 -8.34 24.70
C ALA A 283 -3.17 -9.25 25.16
N GLY A 284 -2.99 -9.43 26.47
CA GLY A 284 -1.96 -10.31 27.03
C GLY A 284 -2.12 -11.78 26.59
N LYS A 285 -3.36 -12.29 26.44
CA LYS A 285 -3.61 -13.63 25.90
C LYS A 285 -3.17 -13.75 24.44
N ILE A 286 -3.50 -12.74 23.61
CA ILE A 286 -3.11 -12.70 22.19
C ILE A 286 -1.58 -12.64 22.06
N ILE A 287 -0.95 -11.69 22.74
CA ILE A 287 0.51 -11.46 22.70
C ILE A 287 1.24 -12.72 23.15
N LYS A 288 0.82 -13.32 24.27
CA LYS A 288 1.41 -14.55 24.79
C LYS A 288 1.29 -15.69 23.79
N TYR A 289 0.08 -15.92 23.25
CA TYR A 289 -0.17 -16.97 22.27
C TYR A 289 0.72 -16.79 21.01
N ALA A 290 0.75 -15.58 20.46
CA ALA A 290 1.55 -15.28 19.28
C ALA A 290 3.04 -15.59 19.53
N LYS A 291 3.62 -15.11 20.64
CA LYS A 291 5.03 -15.36 21.00
C LYS A 291 5.34 -16.84 21.26
N GLU A 292 4.43 -17.60 21.86
CA GLU A 292 4.63 -19.02 22.18
C GLU A 292 4.44 -19.97 20.98
N LYS A 293 3.64 -19.57 19.98
CA LYS A 293 3.24 -20.42 18.85
C LYS A 293 3.86 -20.05 17.52
N SER A 294 4.59 -18.96 17.48
CA SER A 294 5.25 -18.51 16.27
C SER A 294 6.66 -19.10 16.12
N ILE A 295 7.15 -18.99 14.91
CA ILE A 295 8.53 -19.30 14.54
C ILE A 295 9.16 -17.98 14.09
N GLU A 296 10.30 -17.64 14.69
CA GLU A 296 11.10 -16.49 14.25
C GLU A 296 11.60 -16.73 12.82
N THR A 297 11.44 -15.73 11.98
CA THR A 297 11.91 -15.75 10.60
C THR A 297 12.92 -14.63 10.38
N GLU A 298 13.78 -14.80 9.42
CA GLU A 298 14.59 -13.67 8.96
C GLU A 298 13.65 -12.57 8.42
N TYR A 299 14.06 -11.33 8.62
CA TYR A 299 13.38 -10.17 8.04
C TYR A 299 13.40 -10.32 6.51
N GLU A 300 12.31 -10.78 5.95
CA GLU A 300 12.06 -10.56 4.53
C GLU A 300 11.74 -9.07 4.39
N ALA A 301 12.73 -8.29 3.97
CA ALA A 301 12.43 -6.93 3.54
C ALA A 301 11.22 -7.00 2.61
N TYR A 302 10.13 -6.31 2.94
CA TYR A 302 8.88 -6.33 2.16
C TYR A 302 9.08 -5.90 0.71
N ARG A 303 10.25 -5.38 0.40
CA ARG A 303 10.72 -5.06 -0.95
C ARG A 303 12.14 -5.56 -1.11
N ASN A 304 12.28 -6.69 -1.73
CA ASN A 304 13.55 -7.08 -2.31
C ASN A 304 13.84 -6.19 -3.51
N SER A 305 15.08 -6.00 -3.82
CA SER A 305 15.45 -5.30 -5.04
C SER A 305 16.63 -5.97 -5.72
N VAL A 306 16.62 -5.95 -7.03
CA VAL A 306 17.78 -6.24 -7.87
C VAL A 306 18.11 -4.98 -8.68
N ALA A 307 19.38 -4.78 -8.99
CA ALA A 307 19.80 -3.66 -9.81
C ALA A 307 20.74 -4.17 -10.91
N GLY A 308 20.69 -3.49 -12.06
CA GLY A 308 21.49 -3.89 -13.21
C GLY A 308 21.12 -3.12 -14.46
N THR A 309 21.66 -3.54 -15.59
CA THR A 309 21.36 -2.96 -16.89
C THR A 309 20.28 -3.77 -17.60
N ILE A 310 19.26 -3.11 -18.15
CA ILE A 310 18.26 -3.77 -18.99
C ILE A 310 18.93 -4.19 -20.29
N VAL A 311 19.00 -5.51 -20.55
CA VAL A 311 19.62 -6.06 -21.75
C VAL A 311 18.61 -6.49 -22.81
N GLU A 312 17.36 -6.76 -22.40
CA GLU A 312 16.25 -7.12 -23.29
C GLU A 312 14.92 -6.64 -22.72
N ILE A 313 14.00 -6.27 -23.59
CA ILE A 313 12.59 -5.96 -23.27
C ILE A 313 11.73 -6.71 -24.28
N THR A 314 10.75 -7.47 -23.78
CA THR A 314 9.70 -8.13 -24.56
C THR A 314 8.32 -7.67 -24.08
N GLU A 315 7.26 -8.20 -24.65
CA GLU A 315 5.88 -7.96 -24.18
C GLU A 315 5.60 -8.65 -22.82
N GLU A 316 6.36 -9.70 -22.48
CA GLU A 316 6.09 -10.52 -21.29
C GLU A 316 7.09 -10.27 -20.15
N TYR A 317 8.31 -9.87 -20.46
CA TYR A 317 9.38 -9.71 -19.47
C TYR A 317 10.45 -8.70 -19.88
N ILE A 318 11.24 -8.28 -18.89
CA ILE A 318 12.54 -7.62 -19.11
C ILE A 318 13.66 -8.50 -18.55
N LEU A 319 14.85 -8.44 -19.18
CA LEU A 319 16.07 -9.05 -18.63
C LEU A 319 16.95 -7.94 -18.05
N VAL A 320 17.37 -8.13 -16.80
CA VAL A 320 18.23 -7.18 -16.05
C VAL A 320 19.53 -7.92 -15.69
N ASP A 321 20.65 -7.44 -16.20
CA ASP A 321 21.99 -7.99 -15.95
C ASP A 321 22.72 -7.12 -14.91
N ASP A 322 23.16 -7.72 -13.80
CA ASP A 322 23.80 -7.03 -12.68
C ASP A 322 25.34 -6.97 -12.78
N SER A 323 25.92 -7.48 -13.87
CA SER A 323 27.38 -7.55 -14.09
C SER A 323 28.09 -6.21 -13.94
N ILE A 324 27.41 -5.09 -14.29
CA ILE A 324 27.92 -3.73 -14.13
C ILE A 324 28.22 -3.38 -12.67
N LEU A 325 27.49 -3.97 -11.72
CA LEU A 325 27.63 -3.75 -10.30
C LEU A 325 28.63 -4.69 -9.66
N CYS A 326 29.00 -5.81 -10.32
CA CYS A 326 29.88 -6.82 -9.79
C CYS A 326 31.35 -6.39 -9.84
N LYS A 327 32.14 -6.80 -8.82
CA LYS A 327 33.61 -6.62 -8.80
C LYS A 327 34.26 -7.28 -10.00
N ASN A 328 33.78 -8.48 -10.33
CA ASN A 328 34.13 -9.20 -11.54
C ASN A 328 32.87 -9.34 -12.39
N PRO A 329 32.80 -8.73 -13.58
CA PRO A 329 31.63 -8.83 -14.46
C PRO A 329 31.20 -10.25 -14.83
N ALA A 330 32.13 -11.22 -14.77
CA ALA A 330 31.81 -12.62 -15.04
C ALA A 330 30.95 -13.28 -13.93
N ASP A 331 30.86 -12.65 -12.77
CA ASP A 331 30.02 -13.12 -11.65
C ASP A 331 28.60 -12.52 -11.73
N GLY A 332 28.29 -11.78 -12.81
CA GLY A 332 26.99 -11.19 -13.03
C GLY A 332 25.88 -12.23 -13.22
N ILE A 333 24.70 -11.88 -12.71
CA ILE A 333 23.46 -12.65 -12.85
C ILE A 333 22.49 -11.86 -13.71
N THR A 334 21.82 -12.56 -14.61
CA THR A 334 20.69 -12.01 -15.36
C THR A 334 19.38 -12.43 -14.70
N TYR A 335 18.54 -11.47 -14.39
CA TYR A 335 17.22 -11.65 -13.80
C TYR A 335 16.15 -11.48 -14.86
N LYS A 336 15.20 -12.41 -14.89
CA LYS A 336 14.01 -12.34 -15.76
C LYS A 336 12.84 -11.77 -14.94
N VAL A 337 12.46 -10.54 -15.21
CA VAL A 337 11.40 -9.81 -14.51
C VAL A 337 10.14 -9.85 -15.35
N LEU A 338 9.09 -10.52 -14.87
CA LEU A 338 7.82 -10.62 -15.57
C LEU A 338 7.03 -9.31 -15.51
N LEU A 339 6.40 -8.95 -16.63
CA LEU A 339 5.57 -7.74 -16.79
C LEU A 339 4.07 -8.04 -16.57
N ASN A 340 3.75 -9.00 -15.73
CA ASN A 340 2.39 -9.44 -15.44
C ASN A 340 1.63 -8.54 -14.45
N ASP A 341 2.29 -7.57 -13.83
CA ASP A 341 1.71 -6.57 -12.93
C ASP A 341 1.75 -5.18 -13.60
N LEU A 342 0.62 -4.48 -13.61
CA LEU A 342 0.51 -3.13 -14.17
C LEU A 342 1.49 -2.14 -13.55
N ARG A 343 1.86 -2.33 -12.29
CA ARG A 343 2.81 -1.47 -11.60
C ARG A 343 4.17 -1.47 -12.28
N ILE A 344 4.62 -2.63 -12.76
CA ILE A 344 5.91 -2.77 -13.45
C ILE A 344 5.80 -2.56 -14.97
N SER A 345 4.75 -3.08 -15.62
CA SER A 345 4.59 -2.99 -17.07
C SER A 345 4.53 -1.54 -17.56
N ARG A 346 3.95 -0.63 -16.78
CA ARG A 346 3.88 0.80 -17.09
C ARG A 346 5.23 1.42 -17.43
N TYR A 347 6.31 1.03 -16.72
CA TYR A 347 7.64 1.58 -16.97
C TYR A 347 8.13 1.27 -18.38
N VAL A 348 7.77 0.09 -18.89
CA VAL A 348 8.09 -0.35 -20.25
C VAL A 348 7.14 0.27 -21.26
N ASP A 349 5.86 0.16 -21.02
CA ASP A 349 4.80 0.60 -21.94
C ASP A 349 4.85 2.11 -22.23
N TYR A 350 5.18 2.92 -21.23
CA TYR A 350 5.38 4.36 -21.40
C TYR A 350 6.79 4.73 -21.89
N GLY A 351 7.65 3.74 -22.10
CA GLY A 351 9.03 3.99 -22.54
C GLY A 351 9.89 4.73 -21.52
N ILE A 352 9.52 4.63 -20.23
CA ILE A 352 10.27 5.24 -19.13
C ILE A 352 11.60 4.54 -18.96
N VAL A 353 11.60 3.20 -19.02
CA VAL A 353 12.82 2.39 -19.05
C VAL A 353 13.02 1.78 -20.45
N LYS A 354 14.28 1.63 -20.85
CA LYS A 354 14.68 1.16 -22.18
C LYS A 354 15.87 0.21 -22.06
N VAL A 355 16.08 -0.59 -23.08
CA VAL A 355 17.33 -1.39 -23.20
C VAL A 355 18.55 -0.48 -23.11
N GLY A 356 19.49 -0.85 -22.24
CA GLY A 356 20.69 -0.07 -21.92
C GLY A 356 20.57 0.83 -20.69
N ASP A 357 19.37 1.06 -20.16
CA ASP A 357 19.20 1.78 -18.90
C ASP A 357 19.68 0.92 -17.73
N THR A 358 20.38 1.54 -16.77
CA THR A 358 20.63 0.94 -15.46
C THR A 358 19.41 1.21 -14.58
N VAL A 359 18.89 0.17 -13.94
CA VAL A 359 17.67 0.24 -13.13
C VAL A 359 17.83 -0.49 -11.83
N GLN A 360 17.04 -0.10 -10.83
CA GLN A 360 16.72 -0.90 -9.67
C GLN A 360 15.27 -1.37 -9.79
N ILE A 361 15.05 -2.68 -9.71
CA ILE A 361 13.73 -3.30 -9.72
C ILE A 361 13.40 -3.70 -8.29
N SER A 362 12.29 -3.17 -7.77
CA SER A 362 11.75 -3.62 -6.48
C SER A 362 10.70 -4.71 -6.72
N TYR A 363 10.71 -5.75 -5.91
CA TYR A 363 9.79 -6.88 -6.04
C TYR A 363 9.36 -7.43 -4.68
N GLU A 364 8.33 -8.25 -4.68
CA GLU A 364 7.81 -8.99 -3.52
C GLU A 364 8.11 -10.47 -3.69
N GLY A 365 8.32 -11.18 -2.58
CA GLY A 365 8.62 -12.62 -2.58
C GLY A 365 10.06 -12.95 -2.94
N GLU A 366 10.28 -14.15 -3.47
CA GLU A 366 11.59 -14.73 -3.77
C GLU A 366 11.86 -14.76 -5.27
N ILE A 367 13.15 -14.86 -5.62
CA ILE A 367 13.59 -15.11 -6.99
C ILE A 367 13.53 -16.62 -7.25
N ASP A 368 12.90 -17.01 -8.33
CA ASP A 368 12.91 -18.41 -8.77
C ASP A 368 14.24 -18.72 -9.50
N GLU A 369 15.24 -19.12 -8.73
CA GLU A 369 16.55 -19.48 -9.24
C GLU A 369 16.52 -20.74 -10.15
N THR A 370 15.47 -21.56 -10.02
CA THR A 370 15.32 -22.77 -10.85
C THR A 370 14.76 -22.47 -12.24
N ASN A 371 14.26 -21.26 -12.45
CA ASN A 371 13.67 -20.78 -13.68
C ASN A 371 14.27 -19.43 -14.10
N ASP A 372 15.52 -19.46 -14.55
CA ASP A 372 16.27 -18.31 -15.08
C ASP A 372 16.28 -17.07 -14.14
N ASN A 373 16.36 -17.27 -12.82
CA ASN A 373 16.28 -16.22 -11.82
C ASN A 373 15.05 -15.31 -12.02
N THR A 374 13.89 -15.95 -12.18
CA THR A 374 12.65 -15.24 -12.50
C THR A 374 12.06 -14.50 -11.28
N ILE A 375 11.70 -13.23 -11.49
CA ILE A 375 10.97 -12.37 -10.57
C ILE A 375 9.53 -12.23 -11.09
N THR A 376 8.56 -12.76 -10.35
CA THR A 376 7.14 -12.79 -10.77
C THR A 376 6.33 -11.64 -10.21
N SER A 377 6.80 -10.99 -9.15
CA SER A 377 6.06 -9.99 -8.37
C SER A 377 6.79 -8.64 -8.33
N ALA A 378 7.33 -8.22 -9.47
CA ALA A 378 7.96 -6.90 -9.59
C ALA A 378 6.92 -5.79 -9.46
N ILE A 379 7.25 -4.74 -8.69
CA ILE A 379 6.33 -3.65 -8.35
C ILE A 379 6.76 -2.29 -8.86
N SER A 380 8.05 -2.07 -9.07
CA SER A 380 8.56 -0.79 -9.57
C SER A 380 9.94 -0.94 -10.21
N ALA A 381 10.25 0.00 -11.09
CA ALA A 381 11.58 0.18 -11.66
C ALA A 381 12.01 1.64 -11.46
N SER A 382 13.17 1.85 -10.87
CA SER A 382 13.79 3.19 -10.76
C SER A 382 15.02 3.24 -11.64
N LYS A 383 15.18 4.30 -12.45
CA LYS A 383 16.42 4.49 -13.18
C LYS A 383 17.55 4.78 -12.20
N ALA A 384 18.67 4.14 -12.40
CA ALA A 384 19.89 4.40 -11.66
C ALA A 384 20.93 5.01 -12.60
N THR A 385 21.72 5.94 -12.09
CA THR A 385 22.90 6.48 -12.79
C THR A 385 24.13 6.13 -11.99
N ILE A 386 25.11 5.53 -12.64
CA ILE A 386 26.40 5.21 -12.01
C ILE A 386 27.40 6.30 -12.42
N SER A 387 27.95 7.01 -11.45
CA SER A 387 28.93 8.05 -11.68
C SER A 387 29.95 8.10 -10.55
N ASN A 388 31.23 8.01 -10.88
CA ASN A 388 32.35 8.15 -9.94
C ASN A 388 32.27 7.26 -8.68
N GLY A 389 31.70 6.07 -8.79
CA GLY A 389 31.53 5.15 -7.66
C GLY A 389 30.24 5.36 -6.86
N ASP A 390 29.35 6.24 -7.34
CA ASP A 390 28.04 6.46 -6.77
C ASP A 390 26.95 5.86 -7.68
N VAL A 391 25.93 5.28 -7.06
CA VAL A 391 24.68 4.88 -7.72
C VAL A 391 23.61 5.89 -7.30
N LEU A 392 23.14 6.67 -8.27
CA LEU A 392 22.07 7.64 -8.08
C LEU A 392 20.75 7.01 -8.52
N ILE A 393 19.83 6.84 -7.59
CA ILE A 393 18.48 6.32 -7.82
C ILE A 393 17.53 7.51 -7.72
N PRO A 394 16.69 7.81 -8.73
CA PRO A 394 15.65 8.82 -8.64
C PRO A 394 14.65 8.45 -7.54
N GLU A 395 14.25 9.42 -6.72
CA GLU A 395 13.17 9.28 -5.74
C GLU A 395 11.80 9.15 -6.39
#